data_7711c7741ed7e1191788b4304ac781c6
#
_entry.id   7711c7741ed7e1191788b4304ac781c6
#
_cell.length_a   1.000
_cell.length_b   1.000
_cell.length_c   1.000
_cell.angle_alpha   90.00
_cell.angle_beta   90.00
_cell.angle_gamma   90.00
#
_symmetry.space_group_name_H-M   'P 1'
#
loop_
_entity.id
_entity.type
_entity.pdbx_description
1 polymer ?
#
loop_
_entity_poly.entity_id
_entity_poly.type
_entity_poly.pdbx_seq_one_letter_code
_entity_poly.pdbx_strand_id
1 'polypeptide(L)'
;MYNKKHLLDIDKQREALKDVLEQRKSQIKVTEQRLRQKGVEIVRDLKQQKEITEHKFKKKKEHLVKDILETKAKVREKIEEVVEKENVFTVPNILCMARIAMSPYLGYIILQDNYNLALGLLVFAGITDVLDGWIARNWEGQSSKMGSFLDPMADKILIATLFISLTWQDLIPLSLTLLIVARDAALVAAGFVIRYISLPPPKTLSRYFDVTHATAQLAPTFISKMNTAVQLLLVGTTLASPVFGYVDHPALTALCGLTAASTVVSAISYLISKDTYKVLKKKL
;
A
#
# COMPACT_ATOMS: atom_id res chain seq x y z
N MET A 1 37.97 110.10 -28.18
CA MET A 1 37.04 109.90 -27.02
C MET A 1 36.13 108.64 -27.19
N TYR A 2 36.21 107.90 -28.25
CA TYR A 2 35.29 106.78 -28.58
C TYR A 2 35.70 105.42 -27.95
N ASN A 3 36.96 105.23 -27.55
CA ASN A 3 37.51 103.92 -27.17
C ASN A 3 37.32 103.62 -25.66
N LYS A 4 37.05 104.57 -24.80
CA LYS A 4 36.94 104.38 -23.33
C LYS A 4 35.55 103.87 -22.87
N LYS A 5 34.49 104.25 -23.63
CA LYS A 5 33.12 103.80 -23.37
C LYS A 5 32.89 102.27 -23.68
N HIS A 6 33.56 101.82 -24.76
CA HIS A 6 33.46 100.43 -25.24
C HIS A 6 34.19 99.46 -24.31
N LEU A 7 35.30 99.89 -23.68
CA LEU A 7 36.03 99.09 -22.69
C LEU A 7 35.26 98.97 -21.37
N LEU A 8 34.60 100.02 -20.92
CA LEU A 8 33.76 100.01 -19.73
C LEU A 8 32.52 99.16 -19.89
N ASP A 9 31.97 99.00 -21.06
CA ASP A 9 30.79 98.16 -21.36
C ASP A 9 31.16 96.70 -21.41
N ILE A 10 32.36 96.40 -21.94
CA ILE A 10 32.93 95.04 -21.96
C ILE A 10 33.26 94.54 -20.53
N ASP A 11 33.79 95.41 -19.65
CA ASP A 11 34.10 95.05 -18.28
C ASP A 11 32.82 94.82 -17.46
N LYS A 12 31.77 95.67 -17.66
CA LYS A 12 30.46 95.46 -17.05
C LYS A 12 29.81 94.12 -17.51
N GLN A 13 29.90 93.81 -18.81
CA GLN A 13 29.41 92.52 -19.34
C GLN A 13 30.20 91.32 -18.78
N ARG A 14 31.52 91.48 -18.58
CA ARG A 14 32.36 90.45 -17.93
C ARG A 14 31.99 90.23 -16.46
N GLU A 15 31.74 91.27 -15.68
CA GLU A 15 31.30 91.13 -14.28
C GLU A 15 29.92 90.51 -14.21
N ALA A 16 28.95 90.98 -15.02
CA ALA A 16 27.61 90.33 -15.04
C ALA A 16 27.65 88.83 -15.43
N LEU A 17 28.56 88.46 -16.38
CA LEU A 17 28.76 87.08 -16.77
C LEU A 17 29.41 86.27 -15.64
N LYS A 18 30.34 86.84 -14.89
CA LYS A 18 30.93 86.22 -13.69
C LYS A 18 29.88 85.94 -12.61
N ASP A 19 29.04 86.91 -12.35
CA ASP A 19 27.96 86.77 -11.34
C ASP A 19 26.95 85.71 -11.75
N VAL A 20 26.56 85.63 -13.03
CA VAL A 20 25.68 84.57 -13.56
C VAL A 20 26.34 83.20 -13.45
N LEU A 21 27.63 83.10 -13.71
CA LEU A 21 28.40 81.84 -13.62
C LEU A 21 28.52 81.41 -12.16
N GLU A 22 28.75 82.30 -11.23
CA GLU A 22 28.79 82.01 -9.76
C GLU A 22 27.41 81.55 -9.25
N GLN A 23 26.32 82.22 -9.64
CA GLN A 23 24.97 81.82 -9.33
C GLN A 23 24.65 80.40 -9.88
N ARG A 24 25.03 80.14 -11.13
CA ARG A 24 24.85 78.78 -11.72
C ARG A 24 25.66 77.74 -11.01
N LYS A 25 26.90 77.96 -10.60
CA LYS A 25 27.73 77.07 -9.82
C LYS A 25 27.12 76.81 -8.45
N SER A 26 26.59 77.81 -7.79
CA SER A 26 25.92 77.65 -6.49
C SER A 26 24.64 76.80 -6.62
N GLN A 27 23.83 77.01 -7.68
CA GLN A 27 22.62 76.22 -7.95
C GLN A 27 22.96 74.73 -8.25
N ILE A 28 24.04 74.52 -9.00
CA ILE A 28 24.54 73.16 -9.32
C ILE A 28 24.96 72.44 -8.00
N LYS A 29 25.71 73.10 -7.13
CA LYS A 29 26.11 72.54 -5.81
C LYS A 29 24.91 72.19 -4.92
N VAL A 30 23.92 73.02 -4.86
CA VAL A 30 22.69 72.77 -4.08
C VAL A 30 21.91 71.60 -4.66
N THR A 31 21.81 71.53 -5.98
CA THR A 31 21.14 70.40 -6.69
C THR A 31 21.87 69.09 -6.49
N GLU A 32 23.21 69.11 -6.55
CA GLU A 32 24.06 67.93 -6.30
C GLU A 32 23.90 67.45 -4.84
N GLN A 33 23.88 68.36 -3.87
CA GLN A 33 23.63 68.00 -2.47
C GLN A 33 22.24 67.38 -2.25
N ARG A 34 21.19 67.93 -2.88
CA ARG A 34 19.83 67.36 -2.83
C ARG A 34 19.75 65.98 -3.47
N LEU A 35 20.42 65.74 -4.60
CA LEU A 35 20.48 64.45 -5.25
C LEU A 35 21.23 63.44 -4.40
N ARG A 36 22.35 63.82 -3.78
CA ARG A 36 23.08 62.95 -2.84
C ARG A 36 22.23 62.58 -1.63
N GLN A 37 21.52 63.53 -1.02
CA GLN A 37 20.63 63.30 0.11
C GLN A 37 19.49 62.31 -0.27
N LYS A 38 18.82 62.56 -1.39
CA LYS A 38 17.77 61.63 -1.90
C LYS A 38 18.33 60.26 -2.19
N GLY A 39 19.52 60.15 -2.76
CA GLY A 39 20.17 58.87 -3.00
C GLY A 39 20.43 58.07 -1.71
N VAL A 40 20.91 58.74 -0.66
CA VAL A 40 21.13 58.10 0.66
C VAL A 40 19.81 57.67 1.29
N GLU A 41 18.75 58.47 1.19
CA GLU A 41 17.42 58.15 1.69
C GLU A 41 16.84 56.92 0.98
N ILE A 42 16.88 56.86 -0.33
CA ILE A 42 16.44 55.69 -1.13
C ILE A 42 17.23 54.43 -0.76
N VAL A 43 18.54 54.50 -0.59
CA VAL A 43 19.35 53.35 -0.18
C VAL A 43 18.99 52.87 1.24
N ARG A 44 18.69 53.84 2.14
CA ARG A 44 18.25 53.49 3.49
C ARG A 44 16.89 52.77 3.48
N ASP A 45 15.92 53.28 2.73
CA ASP A 45 14.58 52.70 2.62
C ASP A 45 14.65 51.31 1.97
N LEU A 46 15.47 51.11 0.93
CA LEU A 46 15.69 49.79 0.31
C LEU A 46 16.31 48.79 1.28
N LYS A 47 17.29 49.22 2.10
CA LYS A 47 17.86 48.36 3.14
C LYS A 47 16.81 47.93 4.18
N GLN A 48 16.01 48.91 4.65
CA GLN A 48 14.98 48.66 5.64
C GLN A 48 13.89 47.72 5.09
N GLN A 49 13.45 47.90 3.85
CA GLN A 49 12.52 46.99 3.18
C GLN A 49 13.08 45.59 3.01
N LYS A 50 14.36 45.47 2.67
CA LYS A 50 15.03 44.18 2.56
C LYS A 50 15.07 43.44 3.90
N GLU A 51 15.42 44.10 4.99
CA GLU A 51 15.44 43.53 6.35
C GLU A 51 14.06 43.08 6.80
N ILE A 52 13.02 43.88 6.55
CA ILE A 52 11.63 43.53 6.88
C ILE A 52 11.19 42.28 6.07
N THR A 53 11.54 42.23 4.82
CA THR A 53 11.18 41.11 3.93
C THR A 53 11.91 39.83 4.32
N GLU A 54 13.20 39.90 4.62
CA GLU A 54 14.00 38.76 5.13
C GLU A 54 13.46 38.26 6.45
N HIS A 55 13.11 39.15 7.38
CA HIS A 55 12.53 38.75 8.65
C HIS A 55 11.15 38.09 8.51
N LYS A 56 10.28 38.60 7.62
CA LYS A 56 8.99 37.99 7.31
C LYS A 56 9.16 36.60 6.67
N PHE A 57 10.11 36.47 5.76
CA PHE A 57 10.41 35.20 5.10
C PHE A 57 10.96 34.17 6.07
N LYS A 58 11.86 34.59 6.98
CA LYS A 58 12.42 33.72 8.02
C LYS A 58 11.32 33.22 8.98
N LYS A 59 10.44 34.10 9.46
CA LYS A 59 9.29 33.72 10.29
C LYS A 59 8.34 32.74 9.60
N LYS A 60 8.03 33.00 8.32
CA LYS A 60 7.15 32.11 7.53
C LYS A 60 7.78 30.73 7.31
N LYS A 61 9.10 30.66 7.08
CA LYS A 61 9.86 29.42 6.97
C LYS A 61 9.87 28.64 8.28
N GLU A 62 10.11 29.29 9.41
CA GLU A 62 10.08 28.69 10.74
C GLU A 62 8.70 28.11 11.07
N HIS A 63 7.64 28.86 10.78
CA HIS A 63 6.25 28.40 10.98
C HIS A 63 5.95 27.17 10.10
N LEU A 64 6.33 27.21 8.82
CA LEU A 64 6.12 26.08 7.90
C LEU A 64 6.87 24.82 8.36
N VAL A 65 8.12 24.97 8.81
CA VAL A 65 8.92 23.85 9.33
C VAL A 65 8.27 23.27 10.59
N LYS A 66 7.77 24.14 11.49
CA LYS A 66 7.08 23.70 12.71
C LYS A 66 5.79 22.94 12.38
N ASP A 67 4.97 23.43 11.46
CA ASP A 67 3.73 22.77 11.01
C ASP A 67 4.02 21.40 10.37
N ILE A 68 5.08 21.29 9.58
CA ILE A 68 5.50 20.02 8.98
C ILE A 68 5.96 19.03 10.06
N LEU A 69 6.73 19.48 11.05
CA LEU A 69 7.18 18.65 12.15
C LEU A 69 6.03 18.16 13.03
N GLU A 70 5.08 19.04 13.36
CA GLU A 70 3.89 18.69 14.13
C GLU A 70 2.99 17.69 13.35
N THR A 71 2.81 17.91 12.05
CA THR A 71 2.06 16.99 11.19
C THR A 71 2.75 15.63 11.12
N LYS A 72 4.08 15.62 10.98
CA LYS A 72 4.88 14.38 10.98
C LYS A 72 4.79 13.65 12.33
N ALA A 73 4.83 14.36 13.45
CA ALA A 73 4.68 13.77 14.77
C ALA A 73 3.28 13.16 14.98
N LYS A 74 2.21 13.88 14.60
CA LYS A 74 0.83 13.37 14.66
C LYS A 74 0.60 12.15 13.77
N VAL A 75 1.21 12.14 12.57
CA VAL A 75 1.15 10.98 11.66
C VAL A 75 1.90 9.79 12.26
N ARG A 76 3.06 10.04 12.86
CA ARG A 76 3.85 8.99 13.52
C ARG A 76 3.12 8.41 14.73
N GLU A 77 2.56 9.25 15.60
CA GLU A 77 1.76 8.83 16.76
C GLU A 77 0.54 7.98 16.34
N LYS A 78 -0.18 8.40 15.28
CA LYS A 78 -1.27 7.58 14.72
C LYS A 78 -0.80 6.26 14.11
N ILE A 79 0.37 6.24 13.49
CA ILE A 79 0.95 5.00 12.94
C ILE A 79 1.35 4.08 14.11
N GLU A 80 2.01 4.59 15.14
CA GLU A 80 2.40 3.82 16.32
C GLU A 80 1.15 3.31 17.07
N GLU A 81 0.11 4.11 17.24
CA GLU A 81 -1.18 3.70 17.84
C GLU A 81 -1.87 2.59 17.03
N VAL A 82 -1.79 2.62 15.70
CA VAL A 82 -2.36 1.58 14.82
C VAL A 82 -1.50 0.30 14.86
N VAL A 83 -0.17 0.42 14.96
CA VAL A 83 0.76 -0.72 15.01
C VAL A 83 0.74 -1.39 16.39
N GLU A 84 0.67 -0.63 17.49
CA GLU A 84 0.59 -1.21 18.85
C GLU A 84 -0.71 -1.97 19.12
N LYS A 85 -1.80 -1.66 18.42
CA LYS A 85 -3.11 -2.32 18.63
C LYS A 85 -3.32 -3.62 17.85
N GLU A 86 -2.41 -4.01 16.95
CA GLU A 86 -2.50 -5.30 16.26
C GLU A 86 -1.83 -6.41 17.07
N ASN A 87 -2.64 -7.11 17.84
CA ASN A 87 -2.19 -8.33 18.49
C ASN A 87 -2.04 -9.44 17.43
N VAL A 88 -0.81 -9.69 17.00
CA VAL A 88 -0.48 -10.74 16.01
C VAL A 88 -0.68 -12.15 16.63
N PHE A 89 -0.50 -12.28 17.94
CA PHE A 89 -0.68 -13.51 18.68
C PHE A 89 -2.13 -13.69 19.15
N THR A 90 -3.05 -13.83 18.21
CA THR A 90 -4.44 -14.19 18.50
C THR A 90 -4.61 -15.70 18.42
N VAL A 91 -5.61 -16.25 19.14
CA VAL A 91 -5.92 -17.67 19.09
C VAL A 91 -6.18 -18.17 17.66
N PRO A 92 -6.96 -17.47 16.82
CA PRO A 92 -7.13 -17.84 15.41
C PRO A 92 -5.81 -17.93 14.65
N ASN A 93 -4.91 -16.96 14.79
CA ASN A 93 -3.63 -16.99 14.09
C ASN A 93 -2.76 -18.19 14.50
N ILE A 94 -2.76 -18.54 15.78
CA ILE A 94 -2.03 -19.72 16.27
C ILE A 94 -2.62 -21.00 15.66
N LEU A 95 -3.95 -21.13 15.58
CA LEU A 95 -4.62 -22.28 14.96
C LEU A 95 -4.31 -22.39 13.47
N CYS A 96 -4.29 -21.25 12.72
CA CYS A 96 -3.86 -21.24 11.32
C CYS A 96 -2.41 -21.65 11.15
N MET A 97 -1.49 -21.16 11.99
CA MET A 97 -0.08 -21.57 11.94
C MET A 97 0.09 -23.06 12.27
N ALA A 98 -0.64 -23.57 13.25
CA ALA A 98 -0.66 -25.00 13.56
C ALA A 98 -1.16 -25.84 12.38
N ARG A 99 -2.18 -25.40 11.65
CA ARG A 99 -2.70 -26.03 10.42
C ARG A 99 -1.65 -26.04 9.31
N ILE A 100 -0.93 -24.93 9.09
CA ILE A 100 0.17 -24.88 8.12
C ILE A 100 1.26 -25.89 8.47
N ALA A 101 1.65 -25.97 9.76
CA ALA A 101 2.66 -26.93 10.21
C ALA A 101 2.17 -28.40 10.16
N MET A 102 0.88 -28.62 10.40
CA MET A 102 0.27 -29.95 10.33
C MET A 102 0.09 -30.44 8.89
N SER A 103 -0.05 -29.56 7.91
CA SER A 103 -0.30 -29.93 6.51
C SER A 103 0.78 -30.88 5.94
N PRO A 104 2.09 -30.60 6.02
CA PRO A 104 3.11 -31.53 5.54
C PRO A 104 3.15 -32.83 6.33
N TYR A 105 2.86 -32.80 7.62
CA TYR A 105 2.77 -34.01 8.44
C TYR A 105 1.60 -34.89 8.02
N LEU A 106 0.45 -34.32 7.70
CA LEU A 106 -0.70 -35.01 7.16
C LEU A 106 -0.38 -35.68 5.82
N GLY A 107 0.31 -34.96 4.92
CA GLY A 107 0.81 -35.54 3.66
C GLY A 107 1.74 -36.71 3.90
N TYR A 108 2.69 -36.60 4.84
CA TYR A 108 3.59 -37.69 5.20
C TYR A 108 2.84 -38.93 5.71
N ILE A 109 1.82 -38.79 6.54
CA ILE A 109 1.00 -39.90 7.09
C ILE A 109 0.23 -40.61 5.97
N ILE A 110 -0.28 -39.85 4.97
CA ILE A 110 -0.94 -40.43 3.79
C ILE A 110 0.06 -41.28 2.99
N LEU A 111 1.31 -40.81 2.81
CA LEU A 111 2.37 -41.54 2.11
C LEU A 111 2.82 -42.82 2.87
N GLN A 112 2.52 -42.92 4.16
CA GLN A 112 2.76 -44.11 4.98
C GLN A 112 1.56 -45.06 5.01
N ASP A 113 0.55 -44.86 4.16
CA ASP A 113 -0.69 -45.67 4.10
C ASP A 113 -1.52 -45.66 5.41
N ASN A 114 -1.27 -44.71 6.32
CA ASN A 114 -1.99 -44.63 7.58
C ASN A 114 -3.25 -43.76 7.43
N TYR A 115 -4.18 -44.21 6.61
CA TYR A 115 -5.40 -43.46 6.26
C TYR A 115 -6.32 -43.15 7.43
N ASN A 116 -6.37 -44.08 8.46
CA ASN A 116 -7.18 -43.85 9.67
C ASN A 116 -6.71 -42.60 10.43
N LEU A 117 -5.39 -42.47 10.64
CA LEU A 117 -4.83 -41.32 11.35
C LEU A 117 -4.95 -40.04 10.47
N ALA A 118 -4.71 -40.18 9.15
CA ALA A 118 -4.84 -39.05 8.22
C ALA A 118 -6.28 -38.52 8.18
N LEU A 119 -7.30 -39.41 8.17
CA LEU A 119 -8.70 -39.00 8.20
C LEU A 119 -9.04 -38.28 9.51
N GLY A 120 -8.57 -38.82 10.65
CA GLY A 120 -8.73 -38.17 11.96
C GLY A 120 -8.13 -36.78 12.02
N LEU A 121 -6.90 -36.61 11.50
CA LEU A 121 -6.24 -35.30 11.44
C LEU A 121 -6.94 -34.35 10.46
N LEU A 122 -7.48 -34.80 9.35
CA LEU A 122 -8.26 -33.98 8.43
C LEU A 122 -9.54 -33.44 9.09
N VAL A 123 -10.27 -34.33 9.81
CA VAL A 123 -11.46 -33.93 10.58
C VAL A 123 -11.09 -32.92 11.66
N PHE A 124 -9.99 -33.16 12.39
CA PHE A 124 -9.47 -32.23 13.38
C PHE A 124 -9.12 -30.86 12.75
N ALA A 125 -8.44 -30.85 11.60
CA ALA A 125 -8.13 -29.62 10.86
C ALA A 125 -9.41 -28.86 10.47
N GLY A 126 -10.44 -29.55 9.99
CA GLY A 126 -11.74 -28.93 9.67
C GLY A 126 -12.45 -28.35 10.88
N ILE A 127 -12.42 -29.05 12.03
CA ILE A 127 -13.01 -28.53 13.29
C ILE A 127 -12.26 -27.27 13.74
N THR A 128 -10.92 -27.26 13.70
CA THR A 128 -10.13 -26.11 14.11
C THR A 128 -10.37 -24.90 13.20
N ASP A 129 -10.61 -25.12 11.90
CA ASP A 129 -10.95 -24.05 10.93
C ASP A 129 -12.31 -23.39 11.25
N VAL A 130 -13.31 -24.20 11.59
CA VAL A 130 -14.60 -23.65 12.03
C VAL A 130 -14.48 -22.90 13.35
N LEU A 131 -13.66 -23.40 14.27
CA LEU A 131 -13.44 -22.78 15.59
C LEU A 131 -12.69 -21.45 15.47
N ASP A 132 -11.61 -21.36 14.69
CA ASP A 132 -10.85 -20.11 14.54
C ASP A 132 -11.71 -19.02 13.87
N GLY A 133 -12.47 -19.37 12.84
CA GLY A 133 -13.42 -18.47 12.21
C GLY A 133 -14.56 -18.03 13.14
N TRP A 134 -15.01 -18.90 14.05
CA TRP A 134 -16.03 -18.55 15.05
C TRP A 134 -15.46 -17.62 16.13
N ILE A 135 -14.27 -17.93 16.66
CA ILE A 135 -13.57 -17.12 17.67
C ILE A 135 -13.28 -15.72 17.11
N ALA A 136 -12.73 -15.63 15.88
CA ALA A 136 -12.41 -14.36 15.25
C ALA A 136 -13.62 -13.43 15.06
N ARG A 137 -14.83 -14.02 14.89
CA ARG A 137 -16.07 -13.24 14.72
C ARG A 137 -16.77 -12.87 16.01
N ASN A 138 -16.66 -13.70 17.05
CA ASN A 138 -17.47 -13.54 18.26
C ASN A 138 -16.70 -12.94 19.44
N TRP A 139 -15.36 -12.98 19.44
CA TRP A 139 -14.55 -12.47 20.53
C TRP A 139 -13.85 -11.17 20.11
N GLU A 140 -14.10 -10.11 20.88
CA GLU A 140 -13.46 -8.81 20.64
C GLU A 140 -11.93 -8.89 20.77
N GLY A 141 -11.21 -8.25 19.87
CA GLY A 141 -9.74 -8.23 19.86
C GLY A 141 -9.06 -9.49 19.31
N GLN A 142 -9.81 -10.54 18.91
CA GLN A 142 -9.26 -11.75 18.29
C GLN A 142 -9.21 -11.69 16.75
N SER A 143 -9.84 -10.70 16.15
CA SER A 143 -9.73 -10.44 14.70
C SER A 143 -8.44 -9.68 14.42
N SER A 144 -7.53 -10.28 13.64
CA SER A 144 -6.29 -9.64 13.19
C SER A 144 -6.25 -9.51 11.66
N LYS A 145 -5.61 -8.45 11.17
CA LYS A 145 -5.39 -8.30 9.72
C LYS A 145 -4.43 -9.38 9.20
N MET A 146 -3.51 -9.83 10.05
CA MET A 146 -2.59 -10.93 9.74
C MET A 146 -3.34 -12.25 9.55
N GLY A 147 -4.36 -12.53 10.39
CA GLY A 147 -5.24 -13.68 10.25
C GLY A 147 -5.95 -13.73 8.92
N SER A 148 -6.52 -12.62 8.49
CA SER A 148 -7.19 -12.51 7.18
C SER A 148 -6.30 -12.87 5.98
N PHE A 149 -4.97 -12.82 6.15
CA PHE A 149 -4.00 -13.25 5.14
C PHE A 149 -3.56 -14.70 5.35
N LEU A 150 -3.36 -15.12 6.61
CA LEU A 150 -2.88 -16.46 6.96
C LEU A 150 -3.94 -17.53 6.67
N ASP A 151 -5.22 -17.27 6.95
CA ASP A 151 -6.31 -18.23 6.76
C ASP A 151 -6.40 -18.76 5.31
N PRO A 152 -6.51 -17.90 4.28
CA PRO A 152 -6.57 -18.38 2.90
C PRO A 152 -5.31 -19.11 2.47
N MET A 153 -4.14 -18.79 3.04
CA MET A 153 -2.87 -19.46 2.73
C MET A 153 -2.82 -20.83 3.38
N ALA A 154 -3.23 -20.95 4.65
CA ALA A 154 -3.29 -22.21 5.38
C ALA A 154 -4.19 -23.24 4.66
N ASP A 155 -5.38 -22.80 4.25
CA ASP A 155 -6.32 -23.65 3.52
C ASP A 155 -5.75 -24.11 2.18
N LYS A 156 -5.10 -23.24 1.44
CA LYS A 156 -4.51 -23.59 0.13
C LYS A 156 -3.33 -24.57 0.27
N ILE A 157 -2.49 -24.40 1.30
CA ILE A 157 -1.39 -25.33 1.59
C ILE A 157 -1.94 -26.68 1.99
N LEU A 158 -2.95 -26.74 2.85
CA LEU A 158 -3.57 -27.98 3.28
C LEU A 158 -4.17 -28.75 2.07
N ILE A 159 -5.00 -28.08 1.27
CA ILE A 159 -5.64 -28.67 0.09
C ILE A 159 -4.59 -29.16 -0.94
N ALA A 160 -3.58 -28.34 -1.25
CA ALA A 160 -2.52 -28.71 -2.17
C ALA A 160 -1.75 -29.95 -1.67
N THR A 161 -1.39 -30.00 -0.39
CA THR A 161 -0.71 -31.15 0.21
C THR A 161 -1.56 -32.43 0.12
N LEU A 162 -2.86 -32.33 0.41
CA LEU A 162 -3.79 -33.46 0.31
C LEU A 162 -3.92 -33.99 -1.12
N PHE A 163 -4.11 -33.11 -2.11
CA PHE A 163 -4.20 -33.52 -3.50
C PHE A 163 -2.89 -34.16 -4.00
N ILE A 164 -1.72 -33.59 -3.63
CA ILE A 164 -0.41 -34.13 -4.04
C ILE A 164 -0.19 -35.52 -3.39
N SER A 165 -0.43 -35.67 -2.10
CA SER A 165 -0.22 -36.94 -1.40
C SER A 165 -1.20 -38.03 -1.85
N LEU A 166 -2.50 -37.71 -2.07
CA LEU A 166 -3.48 -38.65 -2.59
C LEU A 166 -3.20 -39.03 -4.05
N THR A 167 -2.65 -38.14 -4.84
CA THR A 167 -2.20 -38.48 -6.21
C THR A 167 -0.98 -39.38 -6.20
N TRP A 168 -0.06 -39.17 -5.26
CA TRP A 168 1.11 -40.05 -5.10
C TRP A 168 0.72 -41.48 -4.74
N GLN A 169 -0.40 -41.67 -4.08
CA GLN A 169 -1.01 -42.96 -3.72
C GLN A 169 -1.98 -43.47 -4.79
N ASP A 170 -1.96 -42.91 -6.00
CA ASP A 170 -2.83 -43.27 -7.12
C ASP A 170 -4.36 -43.20 -6.82
N LEU A 171 -4.76 -42.52 -5.76
CA LEU A 171 -6.17 -42.37 -5.38
C LEU A 171 -6.86 -41.23 -6.13
N ILE A 172 -6.10 -40.27 -6.65
CA ILE A 172 -6.60 -39.17 -7.47
C ILE A 172 -5.76 -39.04 -8.74
N PRO A 173 -6.37 -38.84 -9.94
CA PRO A 173 -5.64 -38.67 -11.19
C PRO A 173 -4.72 -37.46 -11.15
N LEU A 174 -3.47 -37.61 -11.61
CA LEU A 174 -2.47 -36.53 -11.69
C LEU A 174 -2.97 -35.30 -12.45
N SER A 175 -3.72 -35.51 -13.54
CA SER A 175 -4.30 -34.45 -14.37
C SER A 175 -5.23 -33.54 -13.58
N LEU A 176 -6.05 -34.11 -12.66
CA LEU A 176 -6.95 -33.37 -11.81
C LEU A 176 -6.17 -32.52 -10.77
N THR A 177 -5.17 -33.12 -10.15
CA THR A 177 -4.32 -32.42 -9.17
C THR A 177 -3.57 -31.26 -9.81
N LEU A 178 -2.98 -31.47 -11.00
CA LEU A 178 -2.33 -30.38 -11.73
C LEU A 178 -3.30 -29.24 -12.08
N LEU A 179 -4.52 -29.59 -12.51
CA LEU A 179 -5.55 -28.58 -12.83
C LEU A 179 -5.92 -27.74 -11.60
N ILE A 180 -6.12 -28.37 -10.44
CA ILE A 180 -6.50 -27.70 -9.20
C ILE A 180 -5.36 -26.83 -8.69
N VAL A 181 -4.14 -27.39 -8.58
CA VAL A 181 -2.97 -26.67 -8.05
C VAL A 181 -2.59 -25.50 -8.97
N ALA A 182 -2.60 -25.70 -10.30
CA ALA A 182 -2.32 -24.62 -11.25
C ALA A 182 -3.34 -23.47 -11.14
N ARG A 183 -4.63 -23.81 -11.07
CA ARG A 183 -5.70 -22.80 -10.89
C ARG A 183 -5.53 -22.03 -9.58
N ASP A 184 -5.27 -22.72 -8.47
CA ASP A 184 -5.13 -22.09 -7.16
C ASP A 184 -3.86 -21.23 -7.10
N ALA A 185 -2.75 -21.69 -7.65
CA ALA A 185 -1.53 -20.90 -7.77
C ALA A 185 -1.74 -19.66 -8.65
N ALA A 186 -2.47 -19.78 -9.76
CA ALA A 186 -2.81 -18.67 -10.64
C ALA A 186 -3.65 -17.60 -9.90
N LEU A 187 -4.63 -18.01 -9.10
CA LEU A 187 -5.45 -17.09 -8.31
C LEU A 187 -4.65 -16.37 -7.20
N VAL A 188 -3.77 -17.09 -6.53
CA VAL A 188 -2.84 -16.50 -5.55
C VAL A 188 -1.93 -15.49 -6.23
N ALA A 189 -1.31 -15.86 -7.35
CA ALA A 189 -0.46 -14.97 -8.14
C ALA A 189 -1.23 -13.73 -8.63
N ALA A 190 -2.45 -13.91 -9.13
CA ALA A 190 -3.32 -12.80 -9.52
C ALA A 190 -3.62 -11.86 -8.34
N GLY A 191 -3.89 -12.40 -7.16
CA GLY A 191 -4.08 -11.61 -5.94
C GLY A 191 -2.85 -10.77 -5.59
N PHE A 192 -1.66 -11.34 -5.67
CA PHE A 192 -0.39 -10.63 -5.48
C PHE A 192 -0.17 -9.53 -6.53
N VAL A 193 -0.41 -9.81 -7.79
CA VAL A 193 -0.27 -8.84 -8.90
C VAL A 193 -1.24 -7.67 -8.74
N ILE A 194 -2.51 -7.95 -8.46
CA ILE A 194 -3.54 -6.91 -8.25
C ILE A 194 -3.16 -6.03 -7.06
N ARG A 195 -2.72 -6.62 -5.96
CA ARG A 195 -2.25 -5.88 -4.80
C ARG A 195 -1.08 -4.96 -5.15
N TYR A 196 -0.11 -5.45 -5.92
CA TYR A 196 1.05 -4.66 -6.36
C TYR A 196 0.65 -3.48 -7.27
N ILE A 197 -0.27 -3.70 -8.21
CA ILE A 197 -0.76 -2.67 -9.13
C ILE A 197 -1.59 -1.61 -8.37
N SER A 198 -2.39 -2.02 -7.40
CA SER A 198 -3.26 -1.14 -6.62
C SER A 198 -2.53 -0.31 -5.55
N LEU A 199 -1.24 -0.54 -5.33
CA LEU A 199 -0.46 0.18 -4.32
C LEU A 199 -0.14 1.60 -4.79
N PRO A 200 -0.49 2.65 -4.00
CA PRO A 200 -0.12 4.02 -4.32
C PRO A 200 1.40 4.24 -4.17
N PRO A 201 2.02 5.09 -5.00
CA PRO A 201 3.45 5.41 -4.88
C PRO A 201 3.78 6.08 -3.53
N PRO A 202 4.96 5.82 -2.91
CA PRO A 202 6.05 4.98 -3.35
C PRO A 202 5.80 3.48 -3.06
N LYS A 203 6.08 2.61 -4.09
CA LYS A 203 5.91 1.15 -3.99
C LYS A 203 7.08 0.51 -3.26
N THR A 204 7.01 0.42 -1.93
CA THR A 204 8.02 -0.25 -1.09
C THR A 204 7.52 -1.62 -0.63
N LEU A 205 8.43 -2.57 -0.43
CA LEU A 205 8.11 -3.91 0.10
C LEU A 205 7.42 -3.83 1.46
N SER A 206 7.82 -2.92 2.33
CA SER A 206 7.17 -2.69 3.63
C SER A 206 5.69 -2.31 3.48
N ARG A 207 5.36 -1.43 2.52
CA ARG A 207 3.96 -1.07 2.22
C ARG A 207 3.17 -2.18 1.53
N TYR A 208 3.86 -3.05 0.80
CA TYR A 208 3.21 -4.19 0.15
C TYR A 208 2.67 -5.19 1.16
N PHE A 209 3.41 -5.45 2.25
CA PHE A 209 2.99 -6.32 3.34
C PHE A 209 2.13 -5.61 4.40
N ASP A 210 2.01 -4.29 4.33
CA ASP A 210 1.17 -3.51 5.24
C ASP A 210 -0.31 -3.69 4.88
N VAL A 211 -1.01 -4.49 5.68
CA VAL A 211 -2.42 -4.83 5.49
C VAL A 211 -3.35 -3.64 5.77
N THR A 212 -2.82 -2.57 6.40
CA THR A 212 -3.60 -1.35 6.68
C THR A 212 -3.95 -0.56 5.42
N HIS A 213 -3.20 -0.77 4.33
CA HIS A 213 -3.39 -0.15 3.03
C HIS A 213 -3.99 -1.13 2.00
N ALA A 214 -5.00 -1.91 2.41
CA ALA A 214 -5.73 -2.77 1.48
C ALA A 214 -6.48 -1.93 0.45
N THR A 215 -5.91 -1.80 -0.74
CA THR A 215 -6.46 -0.98 -1.83
C THR A 215 -7.36 -1.78 -2.77
N ALA A 216 -7.11 -3.07 -2.93
CA ALA A 216 -7.98 -3.98 -3.68
C ALA A 216 -7.89 -5.40 -3.11
N GLN A 217 -9.03 -6.07 -2.99
CA GLN A 217 -9.13 -7.48 -2.64
C GLN A 217 -9.83 -8.23 -3.76
N LEU A 218 -9.30 -9.42 -4.10
CA LEU A 218 -10.03 -10.39 -4.93
C LEU A 218 -11.21 -10.93 -4.14
N ALA A 219 -12.43 -10.56 -4.53
CA ALA A 219 -13.63 -11.13 -3.95
C ALA A 219 -13.89 -12.51 -4.56
N PRO A 220 -13.96 -13.59 -3.74
CA PRO A 220 -14.24 -14.91 -4.28
C PRO A 220 -15.66 -14.95 -4.86
N THR A 221 -15.78 -15.45 -6.10
CA THR A 221 -17.07 -15.66 -6.74
C THR A 221 -17.84 -16.79 -6.03
N PHE A 222 -19.18 -16.78 -6.11
CA PHE A 222 -19.99 -17.87 -5.55
C PHE A 222 -19.58 -19.23 -6.12
N ILE A 223 -19.30 -19.29 -7.43
CA ILE A 223 -18.83 -20.50 -8.11
C ILE A 223 -17.51 -20.99 -7.53
N SER A 224 -16.59 -20.09 -7.19
CA SER A 224 -15.33 -20.45 -6.55
C SER A 224 -15.52 -21.06 -5.16
N LYS A 225 -16.48 -20.56 -4.38
CA LYS A 225 -16.82 -21.13 -3.06
C LYS A 225 -17.40 -22.55 -3.21
N MET A 226 -18.30 -22.74 -4.16
CA MET A 226 -18.85 -24.06 -4.47
C MET A 226 -17.77 -25.03 -4.94
N ASN A 227 -16.84 -24.59 -5.78
CA ASN A 227 -15.71 -25.41 -6.22
C ASN A 227 -14.86 -25.87 -5.02
N THR A 228 -14.54 -25.00 -4.07
CA THR A 228 -13.79 -25.36 -2.87
C THR A 228 -14.55 -26.40 -2.03
N ALA A 229 -15.86 -26.27 -1.89
CA ALA A 229 -16.68 -27.28 -1.18
C ALA A 229 -16.64 -28.64 -1.88
N VAL A 230 -16.72 -28.68 -3.21
CA VAL A 230 -16.63 -29.92 -3.99
C VAL A 230 -15.21 -30.55 -3.88
N GLN A 231 -14.15 -29.75 -3.88
CA GLN A 231 -12.78 -30.22 -3.64
C GLN A 231 -12.61 -30.83 -2.26
N LEU A 232 -13.13 -30.20 -1.21
CA LEU A 232 -13.11 -30.73 0.16
C LEU A 232 -13.89 -32.05 0.27
N LEU A 233 -15.05 -32.13 -0.40
CA LEU A 233 -15.82 -33.36 -0.46
C LEU A 233 -15.05 -34.49 -1.15
N LEU A 234 -14.41 -34.19 -2.29
CA LEU A 234 -13.58 -35.16 -2.99
C LEU A 234 -12.44 -35.67 -2.11
N VAL A 235 -11.66 -34.76 -1.52
CA VAL A 235 -10.53 -35.14 -0.66
C VAL A 235 -11.01 -35.98 0.53
N GLY A 236 -12.06 -35.56 1.22
CA GLY A 236 -12.61 -36.27 2.38
C GLY A 236 -13.11 -37.67 2.02
N THR A 237 -13.85 -37.81 0.92
CA THR A 237 -14.36 -39.11 0.46
C THR A 237 -13.26 -40.03 -0.07
N THR A 238 -12.29 -39.46 -0.79
CA THR A 238 -11.13 -40.22 -1.32
C THR A 238 -10.24 -40.71 -0.17
N LEU A 239 -9.95 -39.86 0.85
CA LEU A 239 -9.16 -40.25 1.98
C LEU A 239 -9.90 -41.33 2.87
N ALA A 240 -11.22 -41.26 2.91
CA ALA A 240 -12.04 -42.23 3.59
C ALA A 240 -12.15 -43.57 2.83
N SER A 241 -11.91 -43.60 1.51
CA SER A 241 -12.13 -44.77 0.70
C SER A 241 -11.27 -45.99 1.08
N PRO A 242 -9.97 -45.89 1.45
CA PRO A 242 -9.19 -47.02 1.93
C PRO A 242 -9.61 -47.48 3.31
N VAL A 243 -10.11 -46.55 4.16
CA VAL A 243 -10.58 -46.86 5.53
C VAL A 243 -11.84 -47.71 5.50
N PHE A 244 -12.77 -47.43 4.58
CA PHE A 244 -14.07 -48.07 4.50
C PHE A 244 -14.18 -49.08 3.34
N GLY A 245 -13.09 -49.30 2.54
CA GLY A 245 -13.00 -50.34 1.52
C GLY A 245 -13.80 -50.08 0.25
N TYR A 246 -13.92 -48.80 -0.21
CA TYR A 246 -14.62 -48.46 -1.44
C TYR A 246 -13.74 -47.66 -2.47
N VAL A 247 -12.44 -47.97 -2.49
CA VAL A 247 -11.45 -47.24 -3.33
C VAL A 247 -11.86 -47.18 -4.80
N ASP A 248 -12.31 -48.28 -5.40
CA ASP A 248 -12.66 -48.39 -6.82
C ASP A 248 -14.14 -48.07 -7.12
N HIS A 249 -14.83 -47.38 -6.21
CA HIS A 249 -16.24 -47.12 -6.39
C HIS A 249 -16.47 -46.06 -7.49
N PRO A 250 -17.41 -46.32 -8.46
CA PRO A 250 -17.65 -45.39 -9.60
C PRO A 250 -18.02 -43.97 -9.18
N ALA A 251 -18.60 -43.79 -7.97
CA ALA A 251 -18.93 -42.49 -7.41
C ALA A 251 -17.70 -41.59 -7.21
N LEU A 252 -16.52 -42.16 -6.86
CA LEU A 252 -15.28 -41.37 -6.71
C LEU A 252 -14.82 -40.88 -8.10
N THR A 253 -14.87 -41.70 -9.12
CA THR A 253 -14.55 -41.27 -10.49
C THR A 253 -15.51 -40.19 -11.00
N ALA A 254 -16.80 -40.33 -10.74
CA ALA A 254 -17.79 -39.29 -11.05
C ALA A 254 -17.52 -37.98 -10.30
N LEU A 255 -17.13 -38.08 -9.03
CA LEU A 255 -16.79 -36.90 -8.20
C LEU A 255 -15.50 -36.23 -8.67
N CYS A 256 -14.49 -37.00 -9.14
CA CYS A 256 -13.31 -36.43 -9.81
C CYS A 256 -13.70 -35.66 -11.08
N GLY A 257 -14.58 -36.21 -11.91
CA GLY A 257 -15.10 -35.50 -13.09
C GLY A 257 -15.87 -34.23 -12.77
N LEU A 258 -16.72 -34.27 -11.74
CA LEU A 258 -17.46 -33.12 -11.23
C LEU A 258 -16.50 -32.02 -10.71
N THR A 259 -15.46 -32.44 -9.99
CA THR A 259 -14.45 -31.53 -9.45
C THR A 259 -13.64 -30.87 -10.59
N ALA A 260 -13.27 -31.64 -11.63
CA ALA A 260 -12.61 -31.09 -12.80
C ALA A 260 -13.48 -30.04 -13.50
N ALA A 261 -14.75 -30.38 -13.77
CA ALA A 261 -15.70 -29.45 -14.40
C ALA A 261 -15.92 -28.18 -13.58
N SER A 262 -16.16 -28.31 -12.26
CA SER A 262 -16.35 -27.16 -11.36
C SER A 262 -15.09 -26.27 -11.28
N THR A 263 -13.88 -26.88 -11.33
CA THR A 263 -12.61 -26.14 -11.30
C THR A 263 -12.42 -25.32 -12.58
N VAL A 264 -12.74 -25.87 -13.75
CA VAL A 264 -12.69 -25.16 -15.04
C VAL A 264 -13.71 -24.03 -15.07
N VAL A 265 -14.97 -24.28 -14.68
CA VAL A 265 -16.03 -23.27 -14.63
C VAL A 265 -15.65 -22.14 -13.65
N SER A 266 -15.06 -22.49 -12.51
CA SER A 266 -14.56 -21.51 -11.55
C SER A 266 -13.44 -20.65 -12.13
N ALA A 267 -12.48 -21.21 -12.86
CA ALA A 267 -11.42 -20.45 -13.52
C ALA A 267 -11.98 -19.48 -14.57
N ILE A 268 -12.90 -19.95 -15.40
CA ILE A 268 -13.59 -19.12 -16.40
C ILE A 268 -14.41 -18.00 -15.74
N SER A 269 -15.07 -18.29 -14.63
CA SER A 269 -15.86 -17.29 -13.86
C SER A 269 -14.99 -16.11 -13.42
N TYR A 270 -13.73 -16.31 -13.05
CA TYR A 270 -12.82 -15.22 -12.70
C TYR A 270 -12.39 -14.36 -13.89
N LEU A 271 -12.31 -14.95 -15.09
CA LEU A 271 -11.96 -14.21 -16.31
C LEU A 271 -13.11 -13.35 -16.81
N ILE A 272 -14.37 -13.81 -16.64
CA ILE A 272 -15.56 -13.12 -17.14
C ILE A 272 -16.10 -12.10 -16.14
N SER A 273 -15.95 -12.32 -14.84
CA SER A 273 -16.54 -11.48 -13.81
C SER A 273 -15.84 -10.12 -13.73
N LYS A 274 -16.54 -9.05 -14.11
CA LYS A 274 -16.07 -7.66 -13.97
C LYS A 274 -16.03 -7.18 -12.51
N ASP A 275 -16.74 -7.85 -11.61
CA ASP A 275 -16.81 -7.52 -10.18
C ASP A 275 -15.71 -8.19 -9.32
N THR A 276 -14.77 -8.85 -9.97
CA THR A 276 -13.66 -9.56 -9.29
C THR A 276 -12.73 -8.60 -8.53
N TYR A 277 -12.80 -7.28 -8.87
CA TYR A 277 -11.98 -6.24 -8.25
C TYR A 277 -12.86 -5.33 -7.38
N LYS A 278 -12.94 -5.57 -6.10
CA LYS A 278 -13.43 -4.56 -5.16
C LYS A 278 -12.28 -3.63 -4.80
N VAL A 279 -12.20 -2.49 -5.50
CA VAL A 279 -11.38 -1.37 -5.03
C VAL A 279 -12.05 -0.83 -3.76
N LEU A 280 -11.41 -1.02 -2.63
CA LEU A 280 -11.85 -0.43 -1.37
C LEU A 280 -11.58 1.08 -1.44
N LYS A 281 -12.52 1.84 -2.04
CA LYS A 281 -12.50 3.30 -1.92
C LYS A 281 -12.68 3.63 -0.44
N LYS A 282 -11.64 4.18 0.18
CA LYS A 282 -11.73 4.80 1.50
C LYS A 282 -12.79 5.91 1.38
N LYS A 283 -13.93 5.77 2.09
CA LYS A 283 -14.81 6.91 2.34
C LYS A 283 -13.98 7.93 3.11
N LEU A 284 -13.68 9.05 2.46
CA LEU A 284 -13.15 10.26 3.09
C LEU A 284 -14.21 10.86 4.01
#